data_a819be1d312b7351649c153aef5ec261
#
_entry.id   a819be1d312b7351649c153aef5ec261
#
_cell.length_a   1.000
_cell.length_b   1.000
_cell.length_c   1.000
_cell.angle_alpha   90.00
_cell.angle_beta   90.00
_cell.angle_gamma   90.00
#
_symmetry.space_group_name_H-M   'P 1'
#
loop_
_entity.id
_entity.type
_entity.pdbx_description
1 polymer ?
#
loop_
_entity_poly.entity_id
_entity_poly.type
_entity_poly.pdbx_seq_one_letter_code
_entity_poly.pdbx_strand_id
1 'polypeptide(L)'
;MKTLLRTSALLLALAAALAACSKAPLTVPLEDFSISVDAVGNTAGQVVYPKNAAQFDRPVVDVKTIRLSGQVTVSYTAVQAPLVMTFYARTADPGAAGCTDAGLAWICDAAGETPISGEYSFANGETQQVTLGDPNPEVLADGINQGRIWIGAEVTSGAATGVTFDFTQMVAEVTVF
;
A
#
# COMPACT_ATOMS: atom_id res chain seq x y z
N MET A 1 39.62 41.49 -2.98
CA MET A 1 39.56 40.03 -3.24
C MET A 1 38.91 39.19 -2.15
N LYS A 2 38.82 39.58 -0.89
CA LYS A 2 38.19 38.79 0.21
C LYS A 2 36.66 38.78 0.21
N THR A 3 36.00 39.73 -0.41
CA THR A 3 34.53 39.82 -0.48
C THR A 3 33.91 38.91 -1.55
N LEU A 4 34.57 38.70 -2.67
CA LEU A 4 34.12 37.83 -3.77
C LEU A 4 34.11 36.32 -3.39
N LEU A 5 35.06 35.89 -2.56
CA LEU A 5 35.09 34.48 -2.08
C LEU A 5 33.93 34.14 -1.11
N ARG A 6 33.47 35.13 -0.33
CA ARG A 6 32.40 34.92 0.65
C ARG A 6 31.00 34.78 -0.03
N THR A 7 30.79 35.53 -1.09
CA THR A 7 29.53 35.46 -1.86
C THR A 7 29.38 34.15 -2.65
N SER A 8 30.50 33.64 -3.21
CA SER A 8 30.51 32.37 -3.93
C SER A 8 30.24 31.16 -3.01
N ALA A 9 30.79 31.19 -1.79
CA ALA A 9 30.56 30.11 -0.81
C ALA A 9 29.09 30.08 -0.31
N LEU A 10 28.46 31.25 -0.17
CA LEU A 10 27.06 31.36 0.26
C LEU A 10 26.10 30.86 -0.82
N LEU A 11 26.37 31.16 -2.09
CA LEU A 11 25.59 30.69 -3.23
C LEU A 11 25.67 29.15 -3.42
N LEU A 12 26.89 28.59 -3.22
CA LEU A 12 27.05 27.11 -3.28
C LEU A 12 26.32 26.42 -2.13
N ALA A 13 26.36 26.97 -0.91
CA ALA A 13 25.66 26.42 0.24
C ALA A 13 24.12 26.48 0.07
N LEU A 14 23.61 27.56 -0.54
CA LEU A 14 22.17 27.70 -0.82
C LEU A 14 21.72 26.75 -1.92
N ALA A 15 22.52 26.53 -2.97
CA ALA A 15 22.24 25.57 -4.03
C ALA A 15 22.27 24.12 -3.52
N ALA A 16 23.20 23.79 -2.60
CA ALA A 16 23.26 22.47 -1.97
C ALA A 16 22.07 22.22 -1.03
N ALA A 17 21.59 23.24 -0.31
CA ALA A 17 20.40 23.13 0.54
C ALA A 17 19.12 22.94 -0.28
N LEU A 18 18.98 23.60 -1.43
CA LEU A 18 17.84 23.41 -2.35
C LEU A 18 17.86 22.04 -3.00
N ALA A 19 19.03 21.49 -3.34
CA ALA A 19 19.16 20.15 -3.89
C ALA A 19 18.86 19.04 -2.85
N ALA A 20 19.13 19.29 -1.58
CA ALA A 20 18.80 18.36 -0.49
C ALA A 20 17.28 18.32 -0.20
N CYS A 21 16.57 19.44 -0.33
CA CYS A 21 15.11 19.48 -0.16
C CYS A 21 14.33 18.78 -1.29
N SER A 22 14.92 18.63 -2.48
CA SER A 22 14.23 18.00 -3.62
C SER A 22 14.04 16.49 -3.53
N LYS A 23 14.71 15.83 -2.57
CA LYS A 23 14.63 14.37 -2.34
C LYS A 23 13.89 13.99 -1.05
N ALA A 24 13.41 14.95 -0.27
CA ALA A 24 12.65 14.66 0.92
C ALA A 24 11.28 14.08 0.53
N PRO A 25 10.84 12.98 1.16
CA PRO A 25 9.50 12.46 0.92
C PRO A 25 8.45 13.49 1.36
N LEU A 26 7.39 13.59 0.58
CA LEU A 26 6.20 14.37 0.94
C LEU A 26 5.32 13.50 1.83
N THR A 27 4.86 14.09 2.93
CA THR A 27 3.94 13.43 3.86
C THR A 27 2.52 13.96 3.61
N VAL A 28 1.60 13.09 3.23
CA VAL A 28 0.21 13.42 2.91
C VAL A 28 -0.71 12.65 3.85
N PRO A 29 -1.45 13.32 4.75
CA PRO A 29 -2.47 12.65 5.54
C PRO A 29 -3.63 12.20 4.63
N LEU A 30 -4.14 11.00 4.88
CA LEU A 30 -5.30 10.45 4.19
C LEU A 30 -6.52 10.50 5.11
N GLU A 31 -7.70 10.59 4.53
CA GLU A 31 -8.94 10.44 5.26
C GLU A 31 -9.12 9.01 5.78
N ASP A 32 -9.76 8.88 6.95
CA ASP A 32 -10.11 7.57 7.49
C ASP A 32 -11.14 6.88 6.59
N PHE A 33 -11.02 5.57 6.41
CA PHE A 33 -11.94 4.79 5.59
C PHE A 33 -12.09 3.36 6.12
N SER A 34 -13.17 2.70 5.70
CA SER A 34 -13.46 1.33 6.09
C SER A 34 -13.70 0.45 4.86
N ILE A 35 -13.26 -0.80 4.96
CA ILE A 35 -13.51 -1.85 3.96
C ILE A 35 -14.22 -2.99 4.66
N SER A 36 -15.37 -3.43 4.13
CA SER A 36 -16.09 -4.58 4.64
C SER A 36 -16.13 -5.71 3.60
N VAL A 37 -15.93 -6.93 4.07
CA VAL A 37 -16.04 -8.16 3.27
C VAL A 37 -16.92 -9.17 4.00
N ASP A 38 -17.77 -9.89 3.25
CA ASP A 38 -18.73 -10.82 3.84
C ASP A 38 -18.05 -12.00 4.52
N ALA A 39 -16.98 -12.51 3.93
CA ALA A 39 -16.23 -13.64 4.47
C ALA A 39 -14.78 -13.61 4.03
N VAL A 40 -13.91 -14.05 4.93
CA VAL A 40 -12.48 -14.27 4.71
C VAL A 40 -12.17 -15.69 5.15
N GLY A 41 -11.50 -16.46 4.29
CA GLY A 41 -11.05 -17.82 4.57
C GLY A 41 -9.56 -17.98 4.33
N ASN A 42 -9.01 -19.09 4.77
CA ASN A 42 -7.62 -19.44 4.50
C ASN A 42 -7.41 -19.56 2.99
N THR A 43 -6.47 -18.77 2.45
CA THR A 43 -6.09 -18.76 1.04
C THR A 43 -4.59 -19.00 0.88
N ALA A 44 -3.95 -19.69 1.82
CA ALA A 44 -2.50 -19.91 1.82
C ALA A 44 -1.98 -20.36 0.44
N GLY A 45 -0.98 -19.64 -0.07
CA GLY A 45 -0.44 -19.80 -1.41
C GLY A 45 -1.24 -19.08 -2.51
N GLN A 46 -2.32 -18.37 -2.16
CA GLN A 46 -3.17 -17.67 -3.13
C GLN A 46 -3.50 -16.26 -2.66
N VAL A 47 -3.38 -15.30 -3.56
CA VAL A 47 -3.80 -13.91 -3.35
C VAL A 47 -5.17 -13.69 -3.96
N VAL A 48 -6.09 -13.14 -3.18
CA VAL A 48 -7.43 -12.78 -3.62
C VAL A 48 -7.48 -11.29 -3.94
N TYR A 49 -7.80 -10.95 -5.17
CA TYR A 49 -7.97 -9.56 -5.65
C TYR A 49 -9.44 -9.26 -5.94
N PRO A 50 -9.90 -8.03 -5.70
CA PRO A 50 -11.22 -7.59 -6.16
C PRO A 50 -11.29 -7.61 -7.69
N LYS A 51 -12.51 -7.76 -8.24
CA LYS A 51 -12.73 -7.71 -9.70
C LYS A 51 -12.30 -6.39 -10.33
N ASN A 52 -12.54 -5.31 -9.65
CA ASN A 52 -12.26 -3.97 -10.13
C ASN A 52 -11.01 -3.41 -9.44
N ALA A 53 -10.16 -2.74 -10.23
CA ALA A 53 -9.07 -1.92 -9.69
C ALA A 53 -9.63 -0.75 -8.90
N ALA A 54 -8.90 -0.33 -7.88
CA ALA A 54 -9.01 1.03 -7.36
C ALA A 54 -8.54 2.00 -8.46
N GLN A 55 -9.29 3.08 -8.67
CA GLN A 55 -9.02 4.07 -9.72
C GLN A 55 -8.71 5.42 -9.08
N PHE A 56 -7.76 6.14 -9.66
CA PHE A 56 -7.29 7.45 -9.19
C PHE A 56 -7.08 8.38 -10.39
N ASP A 57 -7.15 9.68 -10.13
CA ASP A 57 -6.64 10.66 -11.06
C ASP A 57 -5.11 10.56 -11.11
N ARG A 58 -4.57 10.52 -12.33
CA ARG A 58 -3.11 10.44 -12.51
C ARG A 58 -2.46 11.73 -12.02
N PRO A 59 -1.35 11.63 -11.28
CA PRO A 59 -0.62 12.81 -10.85
C PRO A 59 0.01 13.53 -12.04
N VAL A 60 0.20 14.85 -11.90
CA VAL A 60 0.87 15.67 -12.94
C VAL A 60 2.37 15.36 -12.98
N VAL A 61 2.95 14.90 -11.87
CA VAL A 61 4.37 14.52 -11.74
C VAL A 61 4.43 13.05 -11.35
N ASP A 62 5.28 12.29 -12.01
CA ASP A 62 5.47 10.88 -11.71
C ASP A 62 5.97 10.67 -10.28
N VAL A 63 5.29 9.78 -9.59
CA VAL A 63 5.66 9.32 -8.26
C VAL A 63 6.64 8.16 -8.39
N LYS A 64 7.68 8.13 -7.57
CA LYS A 64 8.70 7.05 -7.57
C LYS A 64 8.44 5.98 -6.53
N THR A 65 8.10 6.39 -5.32
CA THR A 65 7.76 5.47 -4.24
C THR A 65 6.60 5.98 -3.42
N ILE A 66 5.79 5.06 -2.91
CA ILE A 66 4.74 5.35 -1.94
C ILE A 66 4.85 4.33 -0.82
N ARG A 67 4.80 4.82 0.42
CA ARG A 67 4.54 4.04 1.63
C ARG A 67 3.31 4.58 2.32
N LEU A 68 2.41 3.69 2.71
CA LEU A 68 1.23 4.03 3.50
C LEU A 68 1.45 3.48 4.91
N SER A 69 1.34 4.32 5.92
CA SER A 69 1.41 3.90 7.32
C SER A 69 0.22 4.44 8.10
N GLY A 70 -0.26 3.69 9.07
CA GLY A 70 -1.38 4.08 9.90
C GLY A 70 -1.87 2.94 10.76
N GLN A 71 -3.07 3.08 11.32
CA GLN A 71 -3.68 2.09 12.19
C GLN A 71 -4.80 1.34 11.46
N VAL A 72 -4.88 0.03 11.69
CA VAL A 72 -5.99 -0.79 11.21
C VAL A 72 -6.61 -1.51 12.40
N THR A 73 -7.91 -1.31 12.57
CA THR A 73 -8.74 -2.10 13.49
C THR A 73 -9.53 -3.10 12.69
N VAL A 74 -9.43 -4.39 13.05
CA VAL A 74 -10.17 -5.45 12.36
C VAL A 74 -11.24 -6.00 13.29
N SER A 75 -12.50 -5.90 12.85
CA SER A 75 -13.66 -6.42 13.56
C SER A 75 -14.32 -7.54 12.76
N TYR A 76 -14.63 -8.67 13.39
CA TYR A 76 -15.23 -9.82 12.71
C TYR A 76 -15.94 -10.78 13.68
N THR A 77 -16.80 -11.64 13.12
CA THR A 77 -17.31 -12.83 13.81
C THR A 77 -16.39 -14.00 13.47
N ALA A 78 -15.57 -14.43 14.43
CA ALA A 78 -14.55 -15.44 14.19
C ALA A 78 -15.16 -16.84 14.05
N VAL A 79 -14.81 -17.54 12.98
CA VAL A 79 -14.91 -18.99 12.84
C VAL A 79 -13.61 -19.61 13.35
N GLN A 80 -12.50 -19.04 12.97
CA GLN A 80 -11.14 -19.35 13.44
C GLN A 80 -10.34 -18.05 13.52
N ALA A 81 -9.71 -17.76 14.63
CA ALA A 81 -8.93 -16.54 14.86
C ALA A 81 -7.55 -16.89 15.46
N PRO A 82 -6.56 -16.00 15.31
CA PRO A 82 -6.56 -14.71 14.61
C PRO A 82 -6.56 -14.85 13.07
N LEU A 83 -6.88 -13.75 12.38
CA LEU A 83 -6.66 -13.63 10.94
C LEU A 83 -5.21 -13.25 10.68
N VAL A 84 -4.47 -14.13 9.99
CA VAL A 84 -3.08 -13.85 9.61
C VAL A 84 -3.04 -13.60 8.11
N MET A 85 -2.55 -12.43 7.69
CA MET A 85 -2.60 -12.04 6.29
C MET A 85 -1.41 -11.19 5.85
N THR A 86 -1.14 -11.23 4.55
CA THR A 86 -0.17 -10.39 3.83
C THR A 86 -0.90 -9.66 2.70
N PHE A 87 -0.58 -8.37 2.50
CA PHE A 87 -1.15 -7.58 1.41
C PHE A 87 -0.23 -7.59 0.20
N TYR A 88 -0.86 -7.61 -0.98
CA TYR A 88 -0.21 -7.63 -2.28
C TYR A 88 -0.76 -6.53 -3.18
N ALA A 89 0.01 -6.09 -4.15
CA ALA A 89 -0.46 -5.14 -5.15
C ALA A 89 0.03 -5.51 -6.55
N ARG A 90 -0.76 -5.09 -7.55
CA ARG A 90 -0.40 -5.22 -8.97
C ARG A 90 -1.08 -4.14 -9.80
N THR A 91 -0.45 -3.78 -10.93
CA THR A 91 -0.97 -2.81 -11.89
C THR A 91 -1.59 -3.47 -13.12
N ALA A 92 -1.21 -4.72 -13.40
CA ALA A 92 -1.77 -5.52 -14.48
C ALA A 92 -3.10 -6.13 -14.06
N ASP A 93 -4.06 -6.21 -14.99
CA ASP A 93 -5.35 -6.88 -14.78
C ASP A 93 -5.13 -8.35 -14.41
N PRO A 94 -5.65 -8.82 -13.26
CA PRO A 94 -5.50 -10.20 -12.83
C PRO A 94 -6.04 -11.22 -13.86
N GLY A 95 -7.15 -10.91 -14.51
CA GLY A 95 -7.73 -11.77 -15.53
C GLY A 95 -6.85 -11.93 -16.77
N ALA A 96 -6.20 -10.85 -17.19
CA ALA A 96 -5.25 -10.89 -18.30
C ALA A 96 -3.94 -11.59 -17.94
N ALA A 97 -3.61 -11.66 -16.65
CA ALA A 97 -2.41 -12.32 -16.13
C ALA A 97 -2.61 -13.82 -15.81
N GLY A 98 -3.76 -14.39 -16.13
CA GLY A 98 -4.03 -15.82 -15.97
C GLY A 98 -4.52 -16.22 -14.58
N CYS A 99 -4.95 -15.26 -13.75
CA CYS A 99 -5.60 -15.58 -12.49
C CYS A 99 -6.97 -16.23 -12.72
N THR A 100 -7.40 -17.08 -11.81
CA THR A 100 -8.68 -17.77 -11.89
C THR A 100 -9.83 -16.84 -11.53
N ASP A 101 -10.88 -16.86 -12.34
CA ASP A 101 -12.12 -16.13 -12.08
C ASP A 101 -12.96 -16.88 -11.03
N ALA A 102 -13.14 -16.29 -9.85
CA ALA A 102 -13.99 -16.81 -8.76
C ALA A 102 -15.32 -16.04 -8.63
N GLY A 103 -15.81 -15.41 -9.72
CA GLY A 103 -17.06 -14.65 -9.73
C GLY A 103 -16.90 -13.24 -9.17
N LEU A 104 -16.80 -13.06 -7.87
CA LEU A 104 -16.66 -11.75 -7.22
C LEU A 104 -15.20 -11.29 -7.05
N ALA A 105 -14.24 -12.18 -7.26
CA ALA A 105 -12.82 -11.95 -7.04
C ALA A 105 -11.99 -12.67 -8.13
N TRP A 106 -10.71 -12.29 -8.20
CA TRP A 106 -9.66 -13.01 -8.90
C TRP A 106 -8.79 -13.75 -7.89
N ILE A 107 -8.41 -15.00 -8.19
CA ILE A 107 -7.50 -15.80 -7.38
C ILE A 107 -6.20 -16.02 -8.18
N CYS A 108 -5.09 -15.54 -7.67
CA CYS A 108 -3.77 -15.65 -8.26
C CYS A 108 -2.83 -16.49 -7.39
N ASP A 109 -1.85 -17.15 -7.98
CA ASP A 109 -0.78 -17.83 -7.23
C ASP A 109 0.11 -16.80 -6.54
N ALA A 110 0.24 -16.87 -5.21
CA ALA A 110 1.01 -15.91 -4.42
C ALA A 110 2.49 -15.84 -4.81
N ALA A 111 3.06 -16.95 -5.33
CA ALA A 111 4.47 -16.98 -5.76
C ALA A 111 4.77 -16.04 -6.94
N GLY A 112 3.75 -15.64 -7.71
CA GLY A 112 3.87 -14.70 -8.83
C GLY A 112 3.50 -13.25 -8.50
N GLU A 113 3.07 -12.99 -7.26
CA GLU A 113 2.54 -11.69 -6.86
C GLU A 113 3.56 -10.87 -6.05
N THR A 114 3.37 -9.56 -6.02
CA THR A 114 4.28 -8.64 -5.32
C THR A 114 3.70 -8.25 -3.97
N PRO A 115 4.30 -8.69 -2.85
CA PRO A 115 3.86 -8.28 -1.52
C PRO A 115 4.18 -6.80 -1.29
N ILE A 116 3.25 -6.08 -0.68
CA ILE A 116 3.41 -4.69 -0.26
C ILE A 116 3.38 -4.53 1.25
N SER A 117 3.34 -5.64 1.98
CA SER A 117 3.43 -5.64 3.45
C SER A 117 4.18 -6.87 3.93
N GLY A 118 4.59 -6.84 5.20
CA GLY A 118 4.87 -8.06 5.96
C GLY A 118 3.57 -8.78 6.34
N GLU A 119 3.71 -9.87 7.09
CA GLU A 119 2.58 -10.60 7.65
C GLU A 119 2.03 -9.86 8.88
N TYR A 120 0.71 -9.72 8.95
CA TYR A 120 -0.02 -9.16 10.09
C TYR A 120 -0.94 -10.21 10.69
N SER A 121 -1.07 -10.23 12.03
CA SER A 121 -1.97 -11.11 12.77
C SER A 121 -2.99 -10.27 13.52
N PHE A 122 -4.25 -10.30 13.10
CA PHE A 122 -5.32 -9.51 13.68
C PHE A 122 -6.23 -10.36 14.57
N ALA A 123 -6.27 -10.04 15.86
CA ALA A 123 -7.34 -10.50 16.73
C ALA A 123 -8.60 -9.61 16.57
N ASN A 124 -9.77 -10.15 16.88
CA ASN A 124 -11.04 -9.43 16.75
C ASN A 124 -11.07 -8.17 17.61
N GLY A 125 -11.30 -7.01 17.03
CA GLY A 125 -11.33 -5.70 17.68
C GLY A 125 -9.94 -5.14 18.02
N GLU A 126 -8.85 -5.80 17.60
CA GLU A 126 -7.49 -5.32 17.82
C GLU A 126 -7.12 -4.24 16.78
N THR A 127 -6.45 -3.19 17.27
CA THR A 127 -5.87 -2.15 16.43
C THR A 127 -4.36 -2.36 16.34
N GLN A 128 -3.85 -2.41 15.12
CA GLN A 128 -2.42 -2.56 14.83
C GLN A 128 -1.89 -1.44 13.94
N GLN A 129 -0.61 -1.09 14.13
CA GLN A 129 0.12 -0.26 13.19
C GLN A 129 0.46 -1.09 11.95
N VAL A 130 0.07 -0.60 10.78
CA VAL A 130 0.37 -1.25 9.50
C VAL A 130 1.20 -0.33 8.61
N THR A 131 2.00 -0.95 7.76
CA THR A 131 2.74 -0.27 6.69
C THR A 131 2.53 -1.05 5.40
N LEU A 132 2.05 -0.37 4.36
CA LEU A 132 1.91 -0.89 3.00
C LEU A 132 2.93 -0.17 2.10
N GLY A 133 3.46 -0.88 1.11
CA GLY A 133 4.57 -0.38 0.28
C GLY A 133 5.95 -0.67 0.89
N ASP A 134 6.02 -1.61 1.80
CA ASP A 134 7.27 -2.17 2.31
C ASP A 134 7.14 -3.72 2.29
N PRO A 135 7.96 -4.42 1.49
CA PRO A 135 9.24 -4.01 0.91
C PRO A 135 9.18 -3.34 -0.48
N ASN A 136 8.04 -3.24 -1.15
CA ASN A 136 7.96 -2.83 -2.57
C ASN A 136 7.17 -1.51 -2.76
N PRO A 137 7.76 -0.34 -2.41
CA PRO A 137 7.07 0.96 -2.46
C PRO A 137 6.79 1.47 -3.88
N GLU A 138 7.53 0.99 -4.87
CA GLU A 138 7.38 1.35 -6.29
C GLU A 138 6.09 0.78 -6.90
N VAL A 139 5.59 -0.36 -6.45
CA VAL A 139 4.36 -0.96 -7.00
C VAL A 139 3.14 -0.08 -6.73
N LEU A 140 3.07 0.53 -5.53
CA LEU A 140 2.02 1.50 -5.21
C LEU A 140 2.16 2.76 -6.07
N ALA A 141 3.40 3.24 -6.25
CA ALA A 141 3.68 4.40 -7.10
C ALA A 141 3.31 4.15 -8.56
N ASP A 142 3.66 2.99 -9.11
CA ASP A 142 3.28 2.58 -10.46
C ASP A 142 1.76 2.55 -10.64
N GLY A 143 1.03 2.06 -9.64
CA GLY A 143 -0.44 2.06 -9.65
C GLY A 143 -1.01 3.47 -9.73
N ILE A 144 -0.53 4.39 -8.91
CA ILE A 144 -0.94 5.80 -8.93
C ILE A 144 -0.60 6.46 -10.28
N ASN A 145 0.61 6.26 -10.79
CA ASN A 145 1.04 6.80 -12.09
C ASN A 145 0.19 6.26 -13.25
N GLN A 146 -0.28 5.01 -13.17
CA GLN A 146 -1.19 4.42 -14.16
C GLN A 146 -2.66 4.80 -13.94
N GLY A 147 -2.99 5.38 -12.79
CA GLY A 147 -4.35 5.75 -12.38
C GLY A 147 -5.20 4.55 -11.96
N ARG A 148 -4.61 3.38 -11.72
CA ARG A 148 -5.30 2.18 -11.28
C ARG A 148 -4.37 1.19 -10.57
N ILE A 149 -4.89 0.49 -9.58
CA ILE A 149 -4.17 -0.57 -8.87
C ILE A 149 -5.15 -1.62 -8.34
N TRP A 150 -4.72 -2.87 -8.32
CA TRP A 150 -5.39 -3.94 -7.56
C TRP A 150 -4.61 -4.17 -6.28
N ILE A 151 -5.31 -4.12 -5.14
CA ILE A 151 -4.77 -4.51 -3.84
C ILE A 151 -5.51 -5.77 -3.43
N GLY A 152 -4.76 -6.81 -3.15
CA GLY A 152 -5.26 -8.12 -2.73
C GLY A 152 -4.65 -8.54 -1.41
N ALA A 153 -5.13 -9.68 -0.91
CA ALA A 153 -4.59 -10.28 0.30
C ALA A 153 -4.49 -11.80 0.18
N GLU A 154 -3.47 -12.35 0.79
CA GLU A 154 -3.35 -13.75 1.13
C GLU A 154 -3.67 -13.91 2.62
N VAL A 155 -4.53 -14.86 2.96
CA VAL A 155 -4.82 -15.24 4.35
C VAL A 155 -4.18 -16.57 4.63
N THR A 156 -3.10 -16.58 5.42
CA THR A 156 -2.32 -17.77 5.75
C THR A 156 -2.91 -18.55 6.93
N SER A 157 -3.71 -17.89 7.78
CA SER A 157 -4.39 -18.51 8.91
C SER A 157 -5.67 -17.77 9.27
N GLY A 158 -6.62 -18.49 9.85
CA GLY A 158 -7.89 -17.94 10.30
C GLY A 158 -8.97 -17.99 9.23
N ALA A 159 -10.21 -17.83 9.69
CA ALA A 159 -11.40 -17.63 8.87
C ALA A 159 -12.43 -16.85 9.66
N ALA A 160 -13.15 -15.95 9.03
CA ALA A 160 -14.13 -15.10 9.67
C ALA A 160 -15.22 -14.65 8.69
N THR A 161 -16.35 -14.22 9.22
CA THR A 161 -17.44 -13.61 8.47
C THR A 161 -17.72 -12.20 8.99
N GLY A 162 -18.30 -11.35 8.13
CA GLY A 162 -18.63 -9.97 8.48
C GLY A 162 -17.39 -9.20 8.91
N VAL A 163 -16.32 -9.29 8.12
CA VAL A 163 -15.03 -8.66 8.46
C VAL A 163 -15.05 -7.21 8.02
N THR A 164 -14.71 -6.30 8.93
CA THR A 164 -14.51 -4.88 8.65
C THR A 164 -13.09 -4.49 9.03
N PHE A 165 -12.42 -3.83 8.12
CA PHE A 165 -11.13 -3.19 8.30
C PHE A 165 -11.33 -1.68 8.39
N ASP A 166 -11.09 -1.10 9.54
CA ASP A 166 -11.14 0.35 9.77
C ASP A 166 -9.72 0.93 9.73
N PHE A 167 -9.44 1.70 8.68
CA PHE A 167 -8.16 2.37 8.47
C PHE A 167 -8.24 3.79 9.02
N THR A 168 -7.39 4.10 10.01
CA THR A 168 -7.38 5.39 10.70
C THR A 168 -5.97 5.96 10.80
N GLN A 169 -5.87 7.29 10.86
CA GLN A 169 -4.58 8.00 10.96
C GLN A 169 -3.59 7.60 9.85
N MET A 170 -4.13 7.31 8.67
CA MET A 170 -3.31 6.90 7.53
C MET A 170 -2.52 8.07 6.98
N VAL A 171 -1.25 7.82 6.69
CA VAL A 171 -0.31 8.79 6.12
C VAL A 171 0.37 8.16 4.92
N ALA A 172 0.44 8.88 3.82
CA ALA A 172 1.23 8.51 2.65
C ALA A 172 2.57 9.27 2.67
N GLU A 173 3.67 8.53 2.61
CA GLU A 173 5.00 9.07 2.31
C GLU A 173 5.28 8.88 0.82
N VAL A 174 5.43 9.99 0.10
CA VAL A 174 5.53 10.01 -1.36
C VAL A 174 6.86 10.60 -1.79
N THR A 175 7.61 9.89 -2.64
CA THR A 175 8.83 10.40 -3.26
C THR A 175 8.58 10.61 -4.75
N VAL A 176 8.97 11.77 -5.29
CA VAL A 176 8.75 12.16 -6.69
C VAL A 176 10.03 12.32 -7.54
N PHE A 177 11.24 12.18 -6.92
CA PHE A 177 12.54 12.33 -7.60
C PHE A 177 13.53 11.21 -7.26
#